data_6a02c2c35f3800cacd976eb5d56c783c
#
_entry.id   6a02c2c35f3800cacd976eb5d56c783c
#
_cell.length_a   1.000
_cell.length_b   1.000
_cell.length_c   1.000
_cell.angle_alpha   90.00
_cell.angle_beta   90.00
_cell.angle_gamma   90.00
#
_symmetry.space_group_name_H-M   'P 1'
#
loop_
_entity.id
_entity.type
_entity.pdbx_description
1 polymer ?
#
loop_
_entity_poly.entity_id
_entity_poly.type
_entity_poly.pdbx_seq_one_letter_code
_entity_poly.pdbx_strand_id
1 'polypeptide(L)'
;MMSRRLAIYLTGTIVAALLAERPAAACTNILVSKGASADGSTMVTYAADSHDLYGELYFEPGRVFAAGAMRDIFEWDTGKFLGRIPQAPVTYTRVGNINEHQVAIGETTFGGREELKGPAGMLDYGSLMYIALERAKTAREAIKVMTDL
;
A
#
# COMPACT_ATOMS: atom_id res chain seq x y z
N MET A 1 31.96 -39.99 -20.13
CA MET A 1 31.90 -40.28 -18.68
C MET A 1 32.25 -39.02 -17.89
N MET A 2 31.30 -38.43 -17.26
CA MET A 2 31.52 -37.22 -16.40
C MET A 2 32.27 -37.62 -15.13
N SER A 3 33.35 -36.91 -14.78
CA SER A 3 34.13 -37.30 -13.60
C SER A 3 33.29 -37.11 -12.32
N ARG A 4 33.47 -38.02 -11.34
CA ARG A 4 32.75 -37.95 -10.05
C ARG A 4 32.91 -36.55 -9.36
N ARG A 5 34.05 -35.89 -9.55
CA ARG A 5 34.30 -34.58 -9.00
C ARG A 5 33.42 -33.49 -9.67
N LEU A 6 33.27 -33.55 -10.99
CA LEU A 6 32.41 -32.62 -11.73
C LEU A 6 30.94 -32.77 -11.36
N ALA A 7 30.48 -34.01 -11.14
CA ALA A 7 29.11 -34.26 -10.67
C ALA A 7 28.87 -33.67 -9.25
N ILE A 8 29.82 -33.81 -8.32
CA ILE A 8 29.73 -33.26 -6.97
C ILE A 8 29.67 -31.74 -6.99
N TYR A 9 30.51 -31.08 -7.81
CA TYR A 9 30.47 -29.62 -7.93
C TYR A 9 29.19 -29.12 -8.57
N LEU A 10 28.70 -29.78 -9.60
CA LEU A 10 27.44 -29.43 -10.25
C LEU A 10 26.24 -29.58 -9.28
N THR A 11 26.19 -30.67 -8.52
CA THR A 11 25.12 -30.89 -7.54
C THR A 11 25.21 -29.88 -6.39
N GLY A 12 26.41 -29.58 -5.90
CA GLY A 12 26.61 -28.58 -4.86
C GLY A 12 26.19 -27.16 -5.30
N THR A 13 26.49 -26.78 -6.54
CA THR A 13 26.10 -25.46 -7.08
C THR A 13 24.57 -25.37 -7.29
N ILE A 14 23.93 -26.45 -7.72
CA ILE A 14 22.47 -26.48 -7.89
C ILE A 14 21.77 -26.39 -6.53
N VAL A 15 22.24 -27.12 -5.52
CA VAL A 15 21.69 -27.08 -4.17
C VAL A 15 21.90 -25.70 -3.54
N ALA A 16 23.07 -25.08 -3.70
CA ALA A 16 23.33 -23.72 -3.23
C ALA A 16 22.44 -22.67 -3.93
N ALA A 17 22.17 -22.82 -5.21
CA ALA A 17 21.26 -21.95 -5.97
C ALA A 17 19.79 -22.12 -5.56
N LEU A 18 19.38 -23.30 -5.13
CA LEU A 18 18.02 -23.58 -4.64
C LEU A 18 17.81 -23.11 -3.20
N LEU A 19 18.88 -22.95 -2.43
CA LEU A 19 18.84 -22.45 -1.04
C LEU A 19 19.03 -20.94 -0.95
N ALA A 20 19.29 -20.25 -2.06
CA ALA A 20 19.30 -18.80 -2.13
C ALA A 20 17.85 -18.28 -2.17
N GLU A 21 17.14 -18.42 -1.04
CA GLU A 21 15.87 -17.72 -0.83
C GLU A 21 16.17 -16.22 -0.91
N ARG A 22 15.74 -15.59 -2.00
CA ARG A 22 15.65 -14.13 -2.02
C ARG A 22 14.48 -13.78 -1.12
N PRO A 23 14.67 -12.95 -0.08
CA PRO A 23 13.52 -12.43 0.65
C PRO A 23 12.63 -11.73 -0.38
N ALA A 24 11.45 -12.30 -0.61
CA ALA A 24 10.43 -11.65 -1.40
C ALA A 24 9.89 -10.50 -0.55
N ALA A 25 10.43 -9.30 -0.72
CA ALA A 25 9.82 -8.09 -0.19
C ALA A 25 8.63 -7.78 -1.10
N ALA A 26 7.47 -8.28 -0.74
CA ALA A 26 6.23 -8.05 -1.48
C ALA A 26 5.04 -8.07 -0.52
N CYS A 27 4.21 -7.04 -0.56
CA CYS A 27 2.94 -7.04 0.15
C CYS A 27 1.99 -8.09 -0.44
N THR A 28 1.19 -8.73 0.41
CA THR A 28 0.23 -9.75 0.00
C THR A 28 -1.18 -9.25 0.21
N ASN A 29 -2.00 -9.30 -0.84
CA ASN A 29 -3.41 -8.92 -0.79
C ASN A 29 -4.30 -10.05 -1.30
N ILE A 30 -5.44 -10.25 -0.64
CA ILE A 30 -6.51 -11.14 -1.11
C ILE A 30 -7.77 -10.30 -1.27
N LEU A 31 -8.35 -10.35 -2.47
CA LEU A 31 -9.60 -9.70 -2.82
C LEU A 31 -10.68 -10.76 -3.05
N VAL A 32 -11.77 -10.70 -2.28
CA VAL A 32 -12.92 -11.59 -2.46
C VAL A 32 -14.10 -10.78 -2.94
N SER A 33 -14.59 -11.10 -4.14
CA SER A 33 -15.77 -10.45 -4.71
C SER A 33 -17.08 -10.99 -4.12
N LYS A 34 -18.18 -10.26 -4.27
CA LYS A 34 -19.52 -10.67 -3.84
C LYS A 34 -19.92 -12.06 -4.34
N GLY A 35 -19.52 -12.41 -5.56
CA GLY A 35 -19.85 -13.71 -6.14
C GLY A 35 -19.01 -14.87 -5.60
N ALA A 36 -17.91 -14.59 -4.90
CA ALA A 36 -17.02 -15.59 -4.31
C ALA A 36 -17.21 -15.75 -2.80
N SER A 37 -17.98 -14.87 -2.15
CA SER A 37 -18.26 -14.94 -0.72
C SER A 37 -19.57 -15.68 -0.46
N ALA A 38 -19.68 -16.33 0.71
CA ALA A 38 -20.85 -17.09 1.09
C ALA A 38 -22.08 -16.22 1.41
N ASP A 39 -21.86 -14.99 1.86
CA ASP A 39 -22.88 -14.04 2.30
C ASP A 39 -23.05 -12.83 1.37
N GLY A 40 -22.37 -12.81 0.23
CA GLY A 40 -22.39 -11.69 -0.72
C GLY A 40 -21.57 -10.48 -0.25
N SER A 41 -20.74 -10.60 0.76
CA SER A 41 -19.79 -9.55 1.16
C SER A 41 -18.62 -9.41 0.19
N THR A 42 -17.97 -8.26 0.20
CA THR A 42 -16.65 -8.06 -0.42
C THR A 42 -15.62 -8.01 0.70
N MET A 43 -14.52 -8.74 0.55
CA MET A 43 -13.45 -8.75 1.54
C MET A 43 -12.12 -8.38 0.90
N VAL A 44 -11.32 -7.65 1.66
CA VAL A 44 -9.95 -7.26 1.28
C VAL A 44 -9.05 -7.57 2.46
N THR A 45 -7.96 -8.28 2.21
CA THR A 45 -6.85 -8.37 3.16
C THR A 45 -5.68 -7.55 2.64
N TYR A 46 -4.91 -6.99 3.54
CA TYR A 46 -3.67 -6.30 3.22
C TYR A 46 -2.62 -6.65 4.26
N ALA A 47 -1.52 -7.23 3.81
CA ALA A 47 -0.35 -7.51 4.62
C ALA A 47 0.85 -6.76 4.04
N ALA A 48 1.38 -5.81 4.79
CA ALA A 48 2.63 -5.14 4.47
C ALA A 48 3.78 -6.02 5.01
N ASP A 49 4.53 -6.64 4.10
CA ASP A 49 5.66 -7.46 4.47
C ASP A 49 6.87 -6.56 4.78
N SER A 50 7.08 -6.25 6.05
CA SER A 50 8.17 -5.41 6.53
C SER A 50 8.80 -6.01 7.78
N HIS A 51 10.11 -5.79 7.95
CA HIS A 51 10.84 -6.13 9.17
C HIS A 51 10.78 -5.03 10.24
N ASP A 52 10.41 -3.81 9.85
CA ASP A 52 10.52 -2.61 10.67
C ASP A 52 9.18 -1.95 10.98
N LEU A 53 8.10 -2.31 10.28
CA LEU A 53 6.77 -1.75 10.50
C LEU A 53 5.96 -2.61 11.49
N TYR A 54 5.32 -1.94 12.44
CA TYR A 54 4.35 -2.56 13.33
C TYR A 54 2.94 -2.42 12.76
N GLY A 55 2.15 -3.50 12.87
CA GLY A 55 0.72 -3.45 12.60
C GLY A 55 -0.01 -2.76 13.74
N GLU A 56 -0.40 -1.51 13.55
CA GLU A 56 -1.25 -0.77 14.48
C GLU A 56 -2.64 -0.55 13.87
N LEU A 57 -3.65 -0.48 14.73
CA LEU A 57 -4.98 -0.10 14.31
C LEU A 57 -5.13 1.42 14.38
N TYR A 58 -4.83 2.09 13.28
CA TYR A 58 -4.96 3.55 13.18
C TYR A 58 -6.43 3.95 13.10
N PHE A 59 -6.85 4.81 14.03
CA PHE A 59 -8.18 5.41 14.03
C PHE A 59 -8.05 6.92 13.78
N GLU A 60 -8.71 7.42 12.75
CA GLU A 60 -8.80 8.85 12.46
C GLU A 60 -10.28 9.24 12.33
N PRO A 61 -10.81 10.06 13.23
CA PRO A 61 -12.18 10.51 13.15
C PRO A 61 -12.40 11.49 12.00
N GLY A 62 -13.58 11.43 11.40
CA GLY A 62 -14.03 12.43 10.44
C GLY A 62 -14.10 13.82 11.08
N ARG A 63 -13.76 14.85 10.30
CA ARG A 63 -13.69 16.24 10.78
C ARG A 63 -14.23 17.22 9.75
N VAL A 64 -14.59 18.40 10.25
CA VAL A 64 -14.93 19.58 9.43
C VAL A 64 -13.80 20.59 9.56
N PHE A 65 -13.35 21.14 8.45
CA PHE A 65 -12.25 22.09 8.39
C PHE A 65 -12.71 23.45 7.88
N ALA A 66 -12.05 24.51 8.33
CA ALA A 66 -12.30 25.86 7.85
C ALA A 66 -11.93 26.00 6.36
N ALA A 67 -12.58 26.93 5.67
CA ALA A 67 -12.22 27.28 4.30
C ALA A 67 -10.75 27.71 4.21
N GLY A 68 -10.03 27.20 3.22
CA GLY A 68 -8.60 27.46 3.01
C GLY A 68 -7.65 26.69 3.94
N ALA A 69 -8.16 25.76 4.75
CA ALA A 69 -7.31 24.88 5.55
C ALA A 69 -6.34 24.11 4.65
N MET A 70 -5.12 23.91 5.15
CA MET A 70 -4.07 23.14 4.49
C MET A 70 -3.74 21.90 5.31
N ARG A 71 -3.40 20.83 4.63
CA ARG A 71 -2.93 19.57 5.23
C ARG A 71 -1.43 19.46 5.02
N ASP A 72 -0.70 19.26 6.09
CA ASP A 72 0.72 18.93 6.05
C ASP A 72 0.87 17.47 5.58
N ILE A 73 1.84 17.26 4.71
CA ILE A 73 2.20 15.93 4.17
C ILE A 73 3.56 15.56 4.72
N PHE A 74 3.60 14.38 5.30
CA PHE A 74 4.82 13.77 5.80
C PHE A 74 5.02 12.44 5.10
N GLU A 75 6.26 12.12 4.76
CA GLU A 75 6.63 10.81 4.24
C GLU A 75 6.30 9.74 5.28
N TRP A 76 5.58 8.71 4.87
CA TRP A 76 5.04 7.70 5.78
C TRP A 76 6.11 6.97 6.58
N ASP A 77 7.20 6.54 5.91
CA ASP A 77 8.23 5.71 6.53
C ASP A 77 9.19 6.50 7.43
N THR A 78 9.46 7.76 7.11
CA THR A 78 10.50 8.57 7.78
C THR A 78 9.94 9.71 8.62
N GLY A 79 8.68 10.09 8.42
CA GLY A 79 8.08 11.28 9.02
C GLY A 79 8.65 12.60 8.49
N LYS A 80 9.40 12.59 7.38
CA LYS A 80 9.93 13.80 6.77
C LYS A 80 8.81 14.65 6.19
N PHE A 81 8.80 15.94 6.51
CA PHE A 81 7.86 16.88 5.92
C PHE A 81 8.12 17.06 4.42
N LEU A 82 7.10 16.84 3.61
CA LEU A 82 7.17 16.91 2.15
C LEU A 82 6.52 18.16 1.57
N GLY A 83 5.51 18.72 2.25
CA GLY A 83 4.80 19.89 1.77
C GLY A 83 3.38 19.99 2.28
N ARG A 84 2.55 20.78 1.59
CA ARG A 84 1.14 21.00 1.94
C ARG A 84 0.23 20.87 0.74
N ILE A 85 -0.94 20.29 0.97
CA ILE A 85 -2.02 20.27 0.00
C ILE A 85 -3.29 20.94 0.57
N PRO A 86 -4.24 21.39 -0.25
CA PRO A 86 -5.53 21.82 0.23
C PRO A 86 -6.24 20.73 1.04
N GLN A 87 -6.70 21.09 2.23
CA GLN A 87 -7.51 20.19 3.05
C GLN A 87 -8.93 20.12 2.50
N ALA A 88 -9.51 18.91 2.43
CA ALA A 88 -10.92 18.76 2.13
C ALA A 88 -11.77 19.40 3.25
N PRO A 89 -12.88 20.08 2.92
CA PRO A 89 -13.75 20.73 3.93
C PRO A 89 -14.32 19.76 4.95
N VAL A 90 -14.53 18.51 4.54
CA VAL A 90 -15.01 17.42 5.37
C VAL A 90 -14.17 16.18 5.08
N THR A 91 -13.78 15.48 6.12
CA THR A 91 -13.14 14.16 6.00
C THR A 91 -13.99 13.10 6.65
N TYR A 92 -13.86 11.86 6.17
CA TYR A 92 -14.55 10.69 6.68
C TYR A 92 -13.72 9.97 7.75
N THR A 93 -14.41 9.34 8.69
CA THR A 93 -13.77 8.46 9.68
C THR A 93 -13.14 7.25 8.98
N ARG A 94 -11.92 6.90 9.37
CA ARG A 94 -11.25 5.68 8.93
C ARG A 94 -10.68 4.90 10.10
N VAL A 95 -10.65 3.58 9.94
CA VAL A 95 -9.98 2.64 10.85
C VAL A 95 -9.03 1.80 10.00
N GLY A 96 -7.74 1.91 10.22
CA GLY A 96 -6.75 1.29 9.34
C GLY A 96 -7.01 1.66 7.88
N ASN A 97 -7.19 0.66 7.04
CA ASN A 97 -7.34 0.80 5.59
C ASN A 97 -8.79 0.77 5.09
N ILE A 98 -9.77 1.05 5.94
CA ILE A 98 -11.20 1.13 5.59
C ILE A 98 -11.83 2.39 6.20
N ASN A 99 -12.77 3.01 5.47
CA ASN A 99 -13.51 4.17 5.97
C ASN A 99 -14.98 3.83 6.32
N GLU A 100 -15.69 4.78 6.92
CA GLU A 100 -17.09 4.66 7.35
C GLU A 100 -18.08 4.38 6.20
N HIS A 101 -17.68 4.62 4.96
CA HIS A 101 -18.46 4.26 3.76
C HIS A 101 -18.09 2.89 3.18
N GLN A 102 -17.31 2.08 3.93
CA GLN A 102 -16.86 0.74 3.52
C GLN A 102 -15.95 0.75 2.29
N VAL A 103 -15.28 1.86 1.99
CA VAL A 103 -14.19 1.89 1.01
C VAL A 103 -12.94 1.35 1.68
N ALA A 104 -12.37 0.31 1.10
CA ALA A 104 -11.10 -0.28 1.54
C ALA A 104 -10.04 -0.10 0.47
N ILE A 105 -8.81 0.22 0.88
CA ILE A 105 -7.66 0.39 0.00
C ILE A 105 -6.50 -0.44 0.54
N GLY A 106 -5.99 -1.35 -0.26
CA GLY A 106 -4.74 -2.06 -0.02
C GLY A 106 -3.69 -1.63 -1.04
N GLU A 107 -2.45 -1.91 -0.74
CA GLU A 107 -1.31 -1.62 -1.60
C GLU A 107 -0.54 -2.91 -1.86
N THR A 108 0.15 -2.98 -2.99
CA THR A 108 1.12 -4.04 -3.27
C THR A 108 2.33 -3.44 -3.96
N THR A 109 3.51 -3.83 -3.52
CA THR A 109 4.76 -3.32 -4.07
C THR A 109 5.09 -3.98 -5.40
N PHE A 110 5.42 -3.18 -6.40
CA PHE A 110 5.96 -3.64 -7.69
C PHE A 110 6.96 -2.61 -8.23
N GLY A 111 7.86 -3.05 -9.13
CA GLY A 111 8.94 -2.18 -9.63
C GLY A 111 8.47 -0.96 -10.42
N GLY A 112 7.35 -1.08 -11.14
CA GLY A 112 6.84 0.00 -11.98
C GLY A 112 7.76 0.31 -13.18
N ARG A 113 7.45 1.41 -13.85
CA ARG A 113 8.22 1.95 -14.97
C ARG A 113 9.13 3.07 -14.48
N GLU A 114 10.43 2.94 -14.68
CA GLU A 114 11.44 3.89 -14.18
C GLU A 114 11.21 5.32 -14.68
N GLU A 115 10.75 5.48 -15.93
CA GLU A 115 10.46 6.78 -16.53
C GLU A 115 9.27 7.51 -15.87
N LEU A 116 8.44 6.82 -15.08
CA LEU A 116 7.34 7.42 -14.34
C LEU A 116 7.73 7.80 -12.90
N LYS A 117 8.93 7.43 -12.46
CA LYS A 117 9.45 7.87 -11.16
C LYS A 117 9.88 9.32 -11.26
N GLY A 118 9.16 10.20 -10.58
CA GLY A 118 9.44 11.64 -10.56
C GLY A 118 9.93 12.11 -9.19
N PRO A 119 10.99 12.92 -9.12
CA PRO A 119 11.44 13.51 -7.84
C PRO A 119 10.48 14.58 -7.28
N ALA A 120 9.49 14.98 -8.07
CA ALA A 120 8.56 16.05 -7.72
C ALA A 120 7.28 15.54 -7.02
N GLY A 121 7.12 14.25 -6.83
CA GLY A 121 5.98 13.69 -6.12
C GLY A 121 5.99 14.10 -4.65
N MET A 122 4.91 14.76 -4.19
CA MET A 122 4.76 15.19 -2.80
C MET A 122 4.04 14.13 -1.95
N LEU A 123 3.33 13.21 -2.59
CA LEU A 123 2.52 12.19 -1.92
C LEU A 123 3.18 10.82 -2.08
N ASP A 124 3.48 10.21 -0.96
CA ASP A 124 3.87 8.80 -0.93
C ASP A 124 2.65 7.88 -0.94
N TYR A 125 2.90 6.57 -1.05
CA TYR A 125 1.86 5.55 -1.13
C TYR A 125 0.91 5.56 0.08
N GLY A 126 1.44 5.70 1.31
CA GLY A 126 0.67 5.68 2.54
C GLY A 126 -0.20 6.92 2.67
N SER A 127 0.37 8.10 2.47
CA SER A 127 -0.36 9.37 2.47
C SER A 127 -1.48 9.37 1.43
N LEU A 128 -1.23 8.86 0.22
CA LEU A 128 -2.21 8.82 -0.86
C LEU A 128 -3.41 7.92 -0.52
N MET A 129 -3.17 6.73 0.04
CA MET A 129 -4.24 5.82 0.48
C MET A 129 -5.13 6.46 1.53
N TYR A 130 -4.54 7.03 2.57
CA TYR A 130 -5.30 7.61 3.68
C TYR A 130 -6.06 8.87 3.28
N ILE A 131 -5.48 9.72 2.44
CA ILE A 131 -6.18 10.90 1.91
C ILE A 131 -7.39 10.47 1.06
N ALA A 132 -7.23 9.43 0.25
CA ALA A 132 -8.34 8.90 -0.55
C ALA A 132 -9.46 8.33 0.34
N LEU A 133 -9.12 7.57 1.39
CA LEU A 133 -10.09 7.05 2.35
C LEU A 133 -10.84 8.15 3.10
N GLU A 134 -10.17 9.25 3.43
CA GLU A 134 -10.78 10.40 4.11
C GLU A 134 -11.67 11.25 3.20
N ARG A 135 -11.61 11.09 1.88
CA ARG A 135 -12.30 11.96 0.90
C ARG A 135 -13.28 11.24 -0.01
N ALA A 136 -13.32 9.91 -0.01
CA ALA A 136 -14.10 9.12 -0.95
C ALA A 136 -15.20 8.29 -0.27
N LYS A 137 -16.37 8.22 -0.88
CA LYS A 137 -17.48 7.34 -0.47
C LYS A 137 -17.57 6.06 -1.30
N THR A 138 -16.86 6.01 -2.41
CA THR A 138 -16.85 4.86 -3.33
C THR A 138 -15.44 4.61 -3.82
N ALA A 139 -15.16 3.38 -4.28
CA ALA A 139 -13.87 3.04 -4.88
C ALA A 139 -13.54 3.92 -6.12
N ARG A 140 -14.55 4.30 -6.91
CA ARG A 140 -14.35 5.19 -8.07
C ARG A 140 -13.96 6.61 -7.66
N GLU A 141 -14.57 7.13 -6.60
CA GLU A 141 -14.19 8.42 -6.04
C GLU A 141 -12.78 8.35 -5.45
N ALA A 142 -12.40 7.25 -4.79
CA ALA A 142 -11.05 7.07 -4.27
C ALA A 142 -10.00 7.12 -5.39
N ILE A 143 -10.25 6.42 -6.51
CA ILE A 143 -9.38 6.47 -7.69
C ILE A 143 -9.28 7.93 -8.20
N LYS A 144 -10.43 8.63 -8.31
CA LYS A 144 -10.42 10.03 -8.74
C LYS A 144 -9.61 10.93 -7.82
N VAL A 145 -9.77 10.80 -6.50
CA VAL A 145 -8.97 11.55 -5.51
C VAL A 145 -7.48 11.30 -5.70
N MET A 146 -7.08 10.04 -5.90
CA MET A 146 -5.68 9.66 -6.09
C MET A 146 -5.06 10.20 -7.39
N THR A 147 -5.88 10.36 -8.42
CA THR A 147 -5.41 10.84 -9.73
C THR A 147 -5.49 12.36 -9.90
N ASP A 148 -6.24 13.05 -9.05
CA ASP A 148 -6.38 14.50 -9.08
C ASP A 148 -5.35 15.21 -8.16
N LEU A 149 -4.68 14.47 -7.26
CA LEU A 149 -3.65 14.95 -6.33
C LEU A 149 -2.25 14.87 -6.93
#